data_5e111d78af8a4968de13120191d973da
#
_entry.id   5e111d78af8a4968de13120191d973da
#
_cell.length_a   1.000
_cell.length_b   1.000
_cell.length_c   1.000
_cell.angle_alpha   90.00
_cell.angle_beta   90.00
_cell.angle_gamma   90.00
#
_symmetry.space_group_name_H-M   'P 1'
#
loop_
_entity.id
_entity.type
_entity.pdbx_description
1 polymer ?
#
loop_
_entity_poly.entity_id
_entity_poly.type
_entity_poly.pdbx_seq_one_letter_code
_entity_poly.pdbx_strand_id
1 'polypeptide(L)'
;GISCKLLNFVSMKLTEHKKLNDYCRWVIMIVLLLLSVQGWGKTWSAEDVPMVHLQDRMRYVCDPEGLMAQSARDSADYYLHRLEKECGVQSVFVVVGKVKNADCFRMAQDIGNRYGVGNKATRRGLVVVIAVDDHKYFIAPGKGLEGDLTDLDCDDIARACIVKNMRANDVNAAVATTAKAVFSKLKTGSTGIQKTDDEEDEPMWFIVMVLVGCFALSYLLYRVFFRHRGGGRNDRHDNDDLFPPFIFFGGGGSGGSSDDSIGGSFGGGSFGGGGSGGSW
;
A
#
# COMPACT_ATOMS: atom_id res chain seq x y z
N GLY A 1 55.36 18.38 39.29
CA GLY A 1 55.27 18.32 37.82
C GLY A 1 54.43 17.15 37.26
N ILE A 2 54.35 16.03 37.97
CA ILE A 2 53.68 14.79 37.47
C ILE A 2 52.19 14.82 37.78
N SER A 3 51.78 15.37 38.93
CA SER A 3 50.39 15.43 39.37
C SER A 3 49.49 16.29 38.43
N CYS A 4 50.03 17.38 37.89
CA CYS A 4 49.26 18.27 37.02
C CYS A 4 48.98 17.67 35.59
N LYS A 5 49.93 16.85 35.08
CA LYS A 5 49.77 16.16 33.80
C LYS A 5 48.70 15.01 33.88
N LEU A 6 48.63 14.34 35.05
CA LEU A 6 47.64 13.28 35.28
C LEU A 6 46.24 13.87 35.39
N LEU A 7 46.07 15.01 36.06
CA LEU A 7 44.77 15.68 36.18
C LEU A 7 44.26 16.17 34.82
N ASN A 8 45.12 16.73 34.01
CA ASN A 8 44.75 17.17 32.65
C ASN A 8 44.39 15.99 31.75
N PHE A 9 45.08 14.85 31.85
CA PHE A 9 44.76 13.65 31.06
C PHE A 9 43.42 13.01 31.44
N VAL A 10 43.11 12.96 32.75
CA VAL A 10 41.83 12.47 33.29
C VAL A 10 40.70 13.43 32.90
N SER A 11 40.92 14.74 32.97
CA SER A 11 39.94 15.76 32.55
C SER A 11 39.64 15.66 31.07
N MET A 12 40.64 15.45 30.22
CA MET A 12 40.48 15.33 28.76
C MET A 12 39.71 14.04 28.39
N LYS A 13 39.94 12.92 29.11
CA LYS A 13 39.15 11.68 28.90
C LYS A 13 37.69 11.81 29.34
N LEU A 14 37.45 12.49 30.42
CA LEU A 14 36.08 12.74 30.94
C LEU A 14 35.28 13.63 29.98
N THR A 15 35.92 14.61 29.31
CA THR A 15 35.26 15.47 28.34
C THR A 15 34.96 14.74 27.00
N GLU A 16 35.83 13.82 26.57
CA GLU A 16 35.55 12.98 25.40
C GLU A 16 34.37 12.01 25.63
N HIS A 17 34.31 11.37 26.82
CA HIS A 17 33.17 10.51 27.18
C HIS A 17 31.86 11.29 27.28
N LYS A 18 31.93 12.54 27.77
CA LYS A 18 30.73 13.40 27.84
C LYS A 18 30.23 13.79 26.46
N LYS A 19 31.11 14.18 25.54
CA LYS A 19 30.77 14.49 24.15
C LYS A 19 30.21 13.28 23.39
N LEU A 20 30.76 12.08 23.60
CA LEU A 20 30.28 10.85 22.99
C LEU A 20 28.89 10.48 23.52
N ASN A 21 28.65 10.67 24.82
CA ASN A 21 27.35 10.43 25.43
C ASN A 21 26.28 11.43 24.95
N ASP A 22 26.66 12.69 24.79
CA ASP A 22 25.78 13.73 24.25
C ASP A 22 25.46 13.46 22.77
N TYR A 23 26.43 13.02 21.96
CA TYR A 23 26.20 12.63 20.57
C TYR A 23 25.25 11.42 20.46
N CYS A 24 25.43 10.38 21.29
CA CYS A 24 24.51 9.26 21.34
C CYS A 24 23.09 9.68 21.73
N ARG A 25 22.94 10.61 22.67
CA ARG A 25 21.63 11.15 23.06
C ARG A 25 20.96 11.91 21.91
N TRP A 26 21.72 12.72 21.17
CA TRP A 26 21.22 13.42 19.98
C TRP A 26 20.80 12.46 18.87
N VAL A 27 21.58 11.41 18.60
CA VAL A 27 21.25 10.38 17.62
C VAL A 27 19.99 9.61 18.02
N ILE A 28 19.88 9.24 19.31
CA ILE A 28 18.67 8.58 19.82
C ILE A 28 17.46 9.51 19.72
N MET A 29 17.60 10.80 20.03
CA MET A 29 16.52 11.79 19.89
C MET A 29 16.08 11.94 18.43
N ILE A 30 17.02 11.97 17.49
CA ILE A 30 16.71 12.06 16.06
C ILE A 30 16.01 10.77 15.59
N VAL A 31 16.49 9.59 16.02
CA VAL A 31 15.84 8.32 15.67
C VAL A 31 14.44 8.23 16.27
N LEU A 32 14.25 8.66 17.52
CA LEU A 32 12.92 8.74 18.15
C LEU A 32 12.01 9.75 17.45
N LEU A 33 12.55 10.90 17.00
CA LEU A 33 11.80 11.89 16.22
C LEU A 33 11.40 11.34 14.85
N LEU A 34 12.26 10.58 14.19
CA LEU A 34 11.95 9.92 12.92
C LEU A 34 10.90 8.79 13.09
N LEU A 35 10.92 8.09 14.22
CA LEU A 35 9.93 7.06 14.54
C LEU A 35 8.55 7.64 14.94
N SER A 36 8.50 8.90 15.37
CA SER A 36 7.23 9.56 15.78
C SER A 36 6.43 10.13 14.61
N VAL A 37 6.97 10.13 13.39
CA VAL A 37 6.28 10.62 12.17
C VAL A 37 5.40 9.53 11.53
N GLN A 38 5.00 8.49 12.26
CA GLN A 38 3.94 7.60 11.78
C GLN A 38 2.61 8.34 11.88
N GLY A 39 2.21 8.93 10.76
CA GLY A 39 0.94 9.62 10.63
C GLY A 39 -0.20 8.71 11.07
N TRP A 40 -0.99 9.17 12.02
CA TRP A 40 -2.22 8.53 12.46
C TRP A 40 -3.30 8.80 11.41
N GLY A 41 -3.16 8.19 10.22
CA GLY A 41 -4.22 8.21 9.22
C GLY A 41 -5.45 7.48 9.76
N LYS A 42 -6.63 8.01 9.53
CA LYS A 42 -7.88 7.34 9.84
C LYS A 42 -7.94 6.02 9.08
N THR A 43 -8.26 4.95 9.78
CA THR A 43 -8.50 3.65 9.15
C THR A 43 -9.99 3.54 8.81
N TRP A 44 -10.30 3.23 7.55
CA TRP A 44 -11.65 3.17 7.05
C TRP A 44 -12.18 1.73 6.98
N SER A 45 -13.44 1.56 7.30
CA SER A 45 -14.20 0.34 7.06
C SER A 45 -15.35 0.61 6.07
N ALA A 46 -15.95 -0.43 5.53
CA ALA A 46 -17.08 -0.29 4.61
C ALA A 46 -18.26 0.50 5.20
N GLU A 47 -18.38 0.52 6.53
CA GLU A 47 -19.45 1.22 7.26
C GLU A 47 -19.19 2.72 7.37
N ASP A 48 -17.92 3.11 7.41
CA ASP A 48 -17.51 4.49 7.67
C ASP A 48 -17.42 5.33 6.40
N VAL A 49 -17.37 4.68 5.21
CA VAL A 49 -17.26 5.38 3.94
C VAL A 49 -18.59 6.01 3.55
N PRO A 50 -18.63 7.34 3.35
CA PRO A 50 -19.84 8.00 2.87
C PRO A 50 -20.12 7.59 1.42
N MET A 51 -21.26 6.93 1.20
CA MET A 51 -21.69 6.55 -0.15
C MET A 51 -22.28 7.79 -0.86
N VAL A 52 -21.40 8.51 -1.57
CA VAL A 52 -21.77 9.78 -2.23
C VAL A 52 -22.85 9.60 -3.28
N HIS A 53 -22.91 8.46 -3.95
CA HIS A 53 -23.94 8.15 -4.97
C HIS A 53 -25.37 8.12 -4.40
N LEU A 54 -25.52 7.81 -3.12
CA LEU A 54 -26.84 7.85 -2.46
C LEU A 54 -27.35 9.28 -2.22
N GLN A 55 -26.43 10.24 -2.19
CA GLN A 55 -26.74 11.66 -1.98
C GLN A 55 -26.84 12.41 -3.32
N ASP A 56 -25.95 12.08 -4.26
CA ASP A 56 -25.89 12.66 -5.60
C ASP A 56 -25.63 11.58 -6.64
N ARG A 57 -26.64 11.34 -7.49
CA ARG A 57 -26.61 10.31 -8.55
C ARG A 57 -25.54 10.52 -9.60
N MET A 58 -24.93 11.69 -9.67
CA MET A 58 -23.86 12.01 -10.61
C MET A 58 -22.46 11.72 -10.03
N ARG A 59 -22.39 11.34 -8.74
CA ARG A 59 -21.14 11.07 -8.05
C ARG A 59 -20.98 9.60 -7.73
N TYR A 60 -19.84 9.05 -8.10
CA TYR A 60 -19.49 7.64 -7.96
C TYR A 60 -18.19 7.44 -7.16
N VAL A 61 -17.36 8.51 -7.08
CA VAL A 61 -16.07 8.46 -6.39
C VAL A 61 -16.22 8.94 -4.95
N CYS A 62 -16.03 8.03 -4.01
CA CYS A 62 -16.00 8.29 -2.57
C CYS A 62 -14.57 8.58 -2.14
N ASP A 63 -14.24 9.85 -1.91
CA ASP A 63 -12.95 10.35 -1.45
C ASP A 63 -13.17 11.21 -0.20
N PRO A 64 -13.36 10.58 0.98
CA PRO A 64 -13.68 11.30 2.22
C PRO A 64 -12.51 12.10 2.79
N GLU A 65 -11.28 11.79 2.39
CA GLU A 65 -10.05 12.44 2.84
C GLU A 65 -9.57 13.54 1.89
N GLY A 66 -10.19 13.65 0.70
CA GLY A 66 -9.80 14.65 -0.29
C GLY A 66 -8.44 14.38 -0.92
N LEU A 67 -8.09 13.11 -1.12
CA LEU A 67 -6.83 12.66 -1.71
C LEU A 67 -6.73 12.99 -3.21
N MET A 68 -7.88 13.26 -3.85
CA MET A 68 -7.99 13.55 -5.27
C MET A 68 -8.33 15.03 -5.51
N ALA A 69 -7.82 15.57 -6.61
CA ALA A 69 -8.26 16.84 -7.12
C ALA A 69 -9.72 16.76 -7.63
N GLN A 70 -10.49 17.84 -7.48
CA GLN A 70 -11.90 17.89 -7.91
C GLN A 70 -12.06 17.60 -9.40
N SER A 71 -11.17 18.14 -10.25
CA SER A 71 -11.21 17.91 -11.71
C SER A 71 -11.01 16.44 -12.09
N ALA A 72 -10.20 15.70 -11.34
CA ALA A 72 -9.99 14.27 -11.57
C ALA A 72 -11.21 13.45 -11.13
N ARG A 73 -11.82 13.81 -10.00
CA ARG A 73 -13.10 13.21 -9.56
C ARG A 73 -14.19 13.43 -10.58
N ASP A 74 -14.37 14.66 -11.06
CA ASP A 74 -15.37 14.98 -12.06
C ASP A 74 -15.15 14.21 -13.38
N SER A 75 -13.89 14.01 -13.77
CA SER A 75 -13.54 13.18 -14.94
C SER A 75 -13.88 11.71 -14.73
N ALA A 76 -13.59 11.15 -13.56
CA ALA A 76 -13.94 9.77 -13.22
C ALA A 76 -15.46 9.60 -13.16
N ASP A 77 -16.16 10.48 -12.45
CA ASP A 77 -17.62 10.49 -12.33
C ASP A 77 -18.30 10.56 -13.69
N TYR A 78 -17.76 11.34 -14.65
CA TYR A 78 -18.27 11.39 -16.02
C TYR A 78 -18.22 10.01 -16.71
N TYR A 79 -17.11 9.29 -16.64
CA TYR A 79 -17.01 7.96 -17.25
C TYR A 79 -17.88 6.93 -16.53
N LEU A 80 -17.96 6.99 -15.19
CA LEU A 80 -18.78 6.09 -14.39
C LEU A 80 -20.29 6.33 -14.59
N HIS A 81 -20.69 7.59 -14.77
CA HIS A 81 -22.08 7.92 -15.17
C HIS A 81 -22.42 7.35 -16.54
N ARG A 82 -21.53 7.47 -17.51
CA ARG A 82 -21.71 6.86 -18.82
C ARG A 82 -21.76 5.33 -18.74
N LEU A 83 -20.92 4.74 -17.88
CA LEU A 83 -20.92 3.30 -17.61
C LEU A 83 -22.29 2.82 -17.13
N GLU A 84 -22.90 3.54 -16.21
CA GLU A 84 -24.24 3.24 -15.74
C GLU A 84 -25.30 3.40 -16.85
N LYS A 85 -25.25 4.50 -17.59
CA LYS A 85 -26.26 4.82 -18.62
C LYS A 85 -26.15 3.95 -19.87
N GLU A 86 -24.93 3.68 -20.34
CA GLU A 86 -24.70 3.01 -21.62
C GLU A 86 -24.49 1.49 -21.45
N CYS A 87 -23.93 1.05 -20.33
CA CYS A 87 -23.62 -0.37 -20.08
C CYS A 87 -24.48 -0.99 -18.98
N GLY A 88 -25.30 -0.20 -18.26
CA GLY A 88 -26.16 -0.69 -17.17
C GLY A 88 -25.39 -1.19 -15.97
N VAL A 89 -24.18 -0.68 -15.72
CA VAL A 89 -23.32 -1.08 -14.61
C VAL A 89 -23.31 0.00 -13.56
N GLN A 90 -23.79 -0.30 -12.37
CA GLN A 90 -23.64 0.58 -11.21
C GLN A 90 -22.26 0.42 -10.60
N SER A 91 -21.60 1.51 -10.28
CA SER A 91 -20.20 1.48 -9.79
C SER A 91 -20.03 2.34 -8.55
N VAL A 92 -19.06 1.97 -7.73
CA VAL A 92 -18.58 2.74 -6.58
C VAL A 92 -17.06 2.65 -6.58
N PHE A 93 -16.40 3.81 -6.63
CA PHE A 93 -14.95 3.92 -6.46
C PHE A 93 -14.66 4.52 -5.10
N VAL A 94 -13.83 3.88 -4.31
CA VAL A 94 -13.43 4.31 -2.96
C VAL A 94 -11.94 4.57 -2.96
N VAL A 95 -11.57 5.79 -2.58
CA VAL A 95 -10.18 6.23 -2.45
C VAL A 95 -9.98 6.70 -1.02
N VAL A 96 -9.15 5.99 -0.27
CA VAL A 96 -8.89 6.24 1.16
C VAL A 96 -7.41 6.05 1.47
N GLY A 97 -6.93 6.63 2.56
CA GLY A 97 -5.56 6.42 2.99
C GLY A 97 -5.34 4.99 3.46
N LYS A 98 -6.10 4.54 4.47
CA LYS A 98 -5.94 3.22 5.08
C LYS A 98 -7.25 2.47 5.20
N VAL A 99 -7.20 1.17 4.93
CA VAL A 99 -8.32 0.24 5.08
C VAL A 99 -8.11 -0.65 6.31
N LYS A 100 -9.18 -0.99 6.99
CA LYS A 100 -9.14 -1.91 8.12
C LYS A 100 -8.44 -3.21 7.74
N ASN A 101 -7.41 -3.58 8.49
CA ASN A 101 -6.53 -4.73 8.25
C ASN A 101 -5.78 -4.69 6.90
N ALA A 102 -5.74 -3.53 6.22
CA ALA A 102 -5.22 -3.39 4.85
C ALA A 102 -5.83 -4.41 3.87
N ASP A 103 -7.12 -4.74 4.04
CA ASP A 103 -7.87 -5.73 3.27
C ASP A 103 -8.87 -5.04 2.33
N CYS A 104 -8.37 -4.61 1.16
CA CYS A 104 -9.18 -3.96 0.14
C CYS A 104 -10.22 -4.92 -0.46
N PHE A 105 -9.93 -6.23 -0.53
CA PHE A 105 -10.86 -7.24 -1.01
C PHE A 105 -12.10 -7.30 -0.14
N ARG A 106 -11.92 -7.47 1.16
CA ARG A 106 -13.03 -7.54 2.10
C ARG A 106 -13.84 -6.25 2.12
N MET A 107 -13.15 -5.10 2.09
CA MET A 107 -13.81 -3.82 2.02
C MET A 107 -14.66 -3.68 0.77
N ALA A 108 -14.18 -4.09 -0.41
CA ALA A 108 -14.94 -4.05 -1.66
C ALA A 108 -16.15 -4.96 -1.62
N GLN A 109 -16.00 -6.18 -1.09
CA GLN A 109 -17.13 -7.12 -0.92
C GLN A 109 -18.16 -6.60 0.06
N ASP A 110 -17.73 -6.08 1.22
CA ASP A 110 -18.65 -5.57 2.24
C ASP A 110 -19.44 -4.35 1.70
N ILE A 111 -18.79 -3.45 0.95
CA ILE A 111 -19.47 -2.34 0.27
C ILE A 111 -20.46 -2.87 -0.75
N GLY A 112 -20.03 -3.78 -1.62
CA GLY A 112 -20.86 -4.34 -2.69
C GLY A 112 -22.10 -5.04 -2.16
N ASN A 113 -21.95 -5.87 -1.14
CA ASN A 113 -23.02 -6.66 -0.55
C ASN A 113 -23.93 -5.81 0.37
N ARG A 114 -23.35 -4.94 1.21
CA ARG A 114 -24.10 -4.12 2.16
C ARG A 114 -24.98 -3.08 1.48
N TYR A 115 -24.41 -2.37 0.52
CA TYR A 115 -25.15 -1.35 -0.23
C TYR A 115 -25.84 -1.91 -1.47
N GLY A 116 -25.57 -3.17 -1.83
CA GLY A 116 -26.19 -3.82 -2.98
C GLY A 116 -25.79 -3.16 -4.30
N VAL A 117 -24.51 -2.79 -4.46
CA VAL A 117 -24.03 -2.12 -5.67
C VAL A 117 -24.32 -2.98 -6.90
N GLY A 118 -25.12 -2.43 -7.83
CA GLY A 118 -25.57 -3.16 -9.03
C GLY A 118 -27.09 -3.27 -9.11
N ASN A 119 -27.57 -3.54 -10.31
CA ASN A 119 -28.99 -3.72 -10.56
C ASN A 119 -29.43 -5.12 -10.07
N LYS A 120 -30.55 -5.19 -9.36
CA LYS A 120 -31.09 -6.45 -8.79
C LYS A 120 -31.36 -7.52 -9.87
N ALA A 121 -31.82 -7.12 -11.03
CA ALA A 121 -32.14 -8.04 -12.13
C ALA A 121 -30.89 -8.53 -12.86
N THR A 122 -29.92 -7.64 -13.12
CA THR A 122 -28.72 -7.94 -13.93
C THR A 122 -27.52 -8.28 -13.07
N ARG A 123 -27.51 -7.90 -11.78
CA ARG A 123 -26.36 -8.03 -10.85
C ARG A 123 -25.06 -7.43 -11.37
N ARG A 124 -25.18 -6.42 -12.27
CA ARG A 124 -24.07 -5.72 -12.89
C ARG A 124 -23.63 -4.58 -11.97
N GLY A 125 -22.71 -4.86 -11.08
CA GLY A 125 -22.09 -3.91 -10.16
C GLY A 125 -20.59 -3.90 -10.31
N LEU A 126 -19.93 -2.81 -9.90
CA LEU A 126 -18.49 -2.72 -9.84
C LEU A 126 -18.08 -1.92 -8.60
N VAL A 127 -17.22 -2.48 -7.78
CA VAL A 127 -16.60 -1.77 -6.66
C VAL A 127 -15.09 -1.75 -6.86
N VAL A 128 -14.49 -0.57 -6.78
CA VAL A 128 -13.03 -0.39 -6.82
C VAL A 128 -12.60 0.28 -5.53
N VAL A 129 -11.65 -0.31 -4.83
CA VAL A 129 -11.06 0.22 -3.61
C VAL A 129 -9.58 0.47 -3.83
N ILE A 130 -9.12 1.68 -3.51
CA ILE A 130 -7.71 2.07 -3.55
C ILE A 130 -7.34 2.62 -2.17
N ALA A 131 -6.43 1.94 -1.48
CA ALA A 131 -5.89 2.32 -0.18
C ALA A 131 -4.47 2.89 -0.38
N VAL A 132 -4.38 4.22 -0.42
CA VAL A 132 -3.18 4.95 -0.84
C VAL A 132 -2.00 4.69 0.09
N ASP A 133 -2.21 4.82 1.41
CA ASP A 133 -1.16 4.63 2.41
C ASP A 133 -0.81 3.16 2.65
N ASP A 134 -1.77 2.25 2.39
CA ASP A 134 -1.54 0.79 2.48
C ASP A 134 -0.91 0.23 1.21
N HIS A 135 -0.79 1.03 0.15
CA HIS A 135 -0.29 0.63 -1.17
C HIS A 135 -1.02 -0.58 -1.73
N LYS A 136 -2.34 -0.63 -1.57
CA LYS A 136 -3.18 -1.76 -1.96
C LYS A 136 -4.42 -1.31 -2.72
N TYR A 137 -4.86 -2.17 -3.62
CA TYR A 137 -6.10 -1.96 -4.35
C TYR A 137 -6.88 -3.26 -4.52
N PHE A 138 -8.16 -3.14 -4.85
CA PHE A 138 -8.99 -4.25 -5.31
C PHE A 138 -10.05 -3.74 -6.29
N ILE A 139 -10.25 -4.47 -7.41
CA ILE A 139 -11.33 -4.29 -8.38
C ILE A 139 -12.27 -5.48 -8.23
N ALA A 140 -13.49 -5.25 -7.79
CA ALA A 140 -14.51 -6.26 -7.55
C ALA A 140 -15.65 -6.13 -8.56
N PRO A 141 -15.73 -6.96 -9.60
CA PRO A 141 -16.92 -7.07 -10.43
C PRO A 141 -18.00 -7.84 -9.70
N GLY A 142 -19.25 -7.43 -9.85
CA GLY A 142 -20.42 -8.20 -9.39
C GLY A 142 -20.67 -9.41 -10.29
N LYS A 143 -21.36 -10.41 -9.77
CA LYS A 143 -21.60 -11.69 -10.46
C LYS A 143 -22.17 -11.57 -11.88
N GLY A 144 -22.96 -10.55 -12.15
CA GLY A 144 -23.52 -10.30 -13.49
C GLY A 144 -22.56 -9.57 -14.42
N LEU A 145 -21.35 -9.20 -13.95
CA LEU A 145 -20.35 -8.49 -14.72
C LEU A 145 -19.11 -9.36 -15.01
N GLU A 146 -18.90 -10.46 -14.25
CA GLU A 146 -17.72 -11.33 -14.35
C GLU A 146 -17.48 -11.89 -15.78
N GLY A 147 -18.54 -12.07 -16.58
CA GLY A 147 -18.42 -12.52 -17.96
C GLY A 147 -17.91 -11.45 -18.93
N ASP A 148 -18.19 -10.18 -18.68
CA ASP A 148 -17.82 -9.05 -19.55
C ASP A 148 -16.54 -8.36 -19.07
N LEU A 149 -16.27 -8.41 -17.77
CA LEU A 149 -15.08 -7.92 -17.11
C LEU A 149 -14.48 -9.07 -16.28
N THR A 150 -13.60 -9.83 -16.93
CA THR A 150 -12.97 -11.00 -16.29
C THR A 150 -11.90 -10.60 -15.29
N ASP A 151 -11.47 -11.53 -14.46
CA ASP A 151 -10.37 -11.30 -13.49
C ASP A 151 -9.08 -10.87 -14.19
N LEU A 152 -8.82 -11.44 -15.40
CA LEU A 152 -7.67 -11.04 -16.22
C LEU A 152 -7.82 -9.59 -16.74
N ASP A 153 -9.02 -9.20 -17.17
CA ASP A 153 -9.28 -7.81 -17.58
C ASP A 153 -9.10 -6.84 -16.40
N CYS A 154 -9.55 -7.23 -15.21
CA CYS A 154 -9.35 -6.47 -13.98
C CYS A 154 -7.86 -6.31 -13.66
N ASP A 155 -7.07 -7.38 -13.85
CA ASP A 155 -5.62 -7.36 -13.62
C ASP A 155 -4.90 -6.46 -14.64
N ASP A 156 -5.20 -6.62 -15.93
CA ASP A 156 -4.64 -5.78 -16.99
C ASP A 156 -4.96 -4.28 -16.76
N ILE A 157 -6.20 -3.96 -16.40
CA ILE A 157 -6.62 -2.58 -16.06
C ILE A 157 -5.89 -2.09 -14.80
N ALA A 158 -5.82 -2.90 -13.77
CA ALA A 158 -5.17 -2.52 -12.52
C ALA A 158 -3.68 -2.22 -12.73
N ARG A 159 -2.96 -3.08 -13.42
CA ARG A 159 -1.52 -2.87 -13.73
C ARG A 159 -1.30 -1.59 -14.54
N ALA A 160 -2.05 -1.41 -15.62
CA ALA A 160 -1.84 -0.29 -16.52
C ALA A 160 -2.34 1.06 -15.97
N CYS A 161 -3.42 1.06 -15.17
CA CYS A 161 -4.06 2.29 -14.71
C CYS A 161 -3.78 2.57 -13.23
N ILE A 162 -3.89 1.57 -12.33
CA ILE A 162 -3.70 1.79 -10.90
C ILE A 162 -2.21 1.73 -10.56
N VAL A 163 -1.57 0.57 -10.74
CA VAL A 163 -0.19 0.33 -10.30
C VAL A 163 0.79 1.33 -10.93
N LYS A 164 0.72 1.53 -12.24
CA LYS A 164 1.60 2.45 -12.96
C LYS A 164 1.51 3.88 -12.43
N ASN A 165 0.30 4.40 -12.27
CA ASN A 165 0.10 5.77 -11.82
C ASN A 165 0.35 5.93 -10.31
N MET A 166 0.02 4.92 -9.50
CA MET A 166 0.27 4.96 -8.06
C MET A 166 1.76 4.87 -7.72
N ARG A 167 2.57 4.14 -8.50
CA ARG A 167 4.04 4.18 -8.40
C ARG A 167 4.60 5.59 -8.68
N ALA A 168 3.92 6.37 -9.52
CA ALA A 168 4.23 7.78 -9.76
C ALA A 168 3.60 8.74 -8.72
N ASN A 169 2.94 8.22 -7.68
CA ASN A 169 2.16 8.99 -6.69
C ASN A 169 1.04 9.86 -7.31
N ASP A 170 0.50 9.43 -8.44
CA ASP A 170 -0.61 10.13 -9.11
C ASP A 170 -1.94 9.38 -8.92
N VAL A 171 -2.58 9.62 -7.78
CA VAL A 171 -3.91 9.09 -7.46
C VAL A 171 -4.97 9.59 -8.47
N ASN A 172 -4.82 10.81 -8.95
CA ASN A 172 -5.75 11.42 -9.89
C ASN A 172 -5.79 10.67 -11.22
N ALA A 173 -4.60 10.42 -11.79
CA ALA A 173 -4.50 9.64 -13.02
C ALA A 173 -4.92 8.19 -12.79
N ALA A 174 -4.59 7.58 -11.65
CA ALA A 174 -4.96 6.20 -11.34
C ALA A 174 -6.48 5.99 -11.42
N VAL A 175 -7.25 6.83 -10.75
CA VAL A 175 -8.72 6.69 -10.71
C VAL A 175 -9.37 7.05 -12.04
N ALA A 176 -8.98 8.19 -12.64
CA ALA A 176 -9.58 8.65 -13.89
C ALA A 176 -9.30 7.69 -15.06
N THR A 177 -8.08 7.15 -15.17
CA THR A 177 -7.73 6.18 -16.23
C THR A 177 -8.39 4.84 -16.01
N THR A 178 -8.54 4.38 -14.75
CA THR A 178 -9.28 3.16 -14.42
C THR A 178 -10.74 3.27 -14.82
N ALA A 179 -11.43 4.36 -14.48
CA ALA A 179 -12.82 4.60 -14.85
C ALA A 179 -12.99 4.59 -16.38
N LYS A 180 -12.08 5.26 -17.10
CA LYS A 180 -12.07 5.29 -18.57
C LYS A 180 -11.82 3.90 -19.17
N ALA A 181 -10.85 3.14 -18.66
CA ALA A 181 -10.49 1.82 -19.16
C ALA A 181 -11.64 0.81 -18.97
N VAL A 182 -12.27 0.80 -17.80
CA VAL A 182 -13.45 -0.04 -17.54
C VAL A 182 -14.60 0.32 -18.48
N PHE A 183 -14.88 1.62 -18.65
CA PHE A 183 -15.92 2.05 -19.59
C PHE A 183 -15.60 1.60 -21.03
N SER A 184 -14.36 1.76 -21.50
CA SER A 184 -13.93 1.33 -22.82
C SER A 184 -14.09 -0.19 -23.00
N LYS A 185 -13.64 -0.98 -22.03
CA LYS A 185 -13.76 -2.44 -22.04
C LYS A 185 -15.21 -2.90 -22.20
N LEU A 186 -16.10 -2.36 -21.39
CA LEU A 186 -17.50 -2.79 -21.36
C LEU A 186 -18.30 -2.27 -22.55
N LYS A 187 -17.85 -1.18 -23.19
CA LYS A 187 -18.50 -0.63 -24.39
C LYS A 187 -17.98 -1.23 -25.69
N THR A 188 -16.67 -1.43 -25.81
CA THR A 188 -16.03 -1.82 -27.08
C THR A 188 -15.45 -3.24 -27.05
N GLY A 189 -15.47 -3.91 -25.91
CA GLY A 189 -14.81 -5.21 -25.71
C GLY A 189 -13.29 -5.13 -25.54
N SER A 190 -12.70 -3.92 -25.66
CA SER A 190 -11.25 -3.70 -25.52
C SER A 190 -10.99 -2.63 -24.48
N THR A 191 -9.99 -2.84 -23.63
CA THR A 191 -9.57 -1.88 -22.59
C THR A 191 -9.01 -0.60 -23.21
N GLY A 192 -8.61 -0.62 -24.49
CA GLY A 192 -7.91 0.50 -25.13
C GLY A 192 -6.52 0.77 -24.56
N ILE A 193 -6.04 -0.11 -23.69
CA ILE A 193 -4.71 -0.04 -23.07
C ILE A 193 -3.74 -0.74 -24.01
N GLN A 194 -2.71 -0.04 -24.46
CA GLN A 194 -1.56 -0.70 -25.08
C GLN A 194 -0.83 -1.47 -23.98
N LYS A 195 -0.71 -2.80 -24.15
CA LYS A 195 0.17 -3.59 -23.31
C LYS A 195 1.60 -3.11 -23.56
N THR A 196 2.10 -2.27 -22.69
CA THR A 196 3.53 -2.05 -22.58
C THR A 196 4.04 -3.22 -21.75
N ASP A 197 4.82 -4.09 -22.37
CA ASP A 197 5.53 -5.20 -21.70
C ASP A 197 6.68 -4.68 -20.83
N ASP A 198 6.49 -3.51 -20.23
CA ASP A 198 7.45 -2.86 -19.34
C ASP A 198 7.23 -3.36 -17.91
N GLU A 199 7.46 -4.65 -17.67
CA GLU A 199 7.90 -5.11 -16.36
C GLU A 199 9.37 -4.70 -16.19
N GLU A 200 9.61 -3.40 -16.01
CA GLU A 200 10.83 -2.97 -15.36
C GLU A 200 10.66 -3.23 -13.86
N ASP A 201 10.90 -4.48 -13.48
CA ASP A 201 11.26 -4.80 -12.11
C ASP A 201 12.43 -3.89 -11.75
N GLU A 202 12.18 -2.91 -10.88
CA GLU A 202 13.24 -2.11 -10.26
C GLU A 202 14.31 -3.10 -9.79
N PRO A 203 15.52 -3.04 -10.35
CA PRO A 203 16.49 -4.10 -10.14
C PRO A 203 16.84 -4.17 -8.67
N MET A 204 16.44 -5.24 -8.01
CA MET A 204 16.69 -5.49 -6.59
C MET A 204 18.18 -5.36 -6.23
N TRP A 205 19.08 -5.45 -7.22
CA TRP A 205 20.51 -5.21 -7.07
C TRP A 205 20.84 -3.79 -6.59
N PHE A 206 20.02 -2.78 -6.92
CA PHE A 206 20.24 -1.40 -6.48
C PHE A 206 20.04 -1.27 -4.96
N ILE A 207 19.02 -1.90 -4.40
CA ILE A 207 18.78 -1.95 -2.95
C ILE A 207 19.93 -2.67 -2.26
N VAL A 208 20.38 -3.80 -2.84
CA VAL A 208 21.52 -4.56 -2.32
C VAL A 208 22.80 -3.74 -2.37
N MET A 209 23.05 -2.98 -3.44
CA MET A 209 24.22 -2.10 -3.55
C MET A 209 24.22 -0.96 -2.53
N VAL A 210 23.04 -0.38 -2.25
CA VAL A 210 22.90 0.66 -1.22
C VAL A 210 23.17 0.07 0.17
N LEU A 211 22.62 -1.10 0.47
CA LEU A 211 22.86 -1.79 1.74
C LEU A 211 24.33 -2.17 1.91
N VAL A 212 24.97 -2.73 0.89
CA VAL A 212 26.41 -3.06 0.91
C VAL A 212 27.25 -1.79 1.08
N GLY A 213 26.88 -0.70 0.40
CA GLY A 213 27.54 0.61 0.55
C GLY A 213 27.42 1.15 1.98
N CYS A 214 26.27 1.08 2.60
CA CYS A 214 26.06 1.48 4.00
C CYS A 214 26.86 0.60 4.97
N PHE A 215 26.91 -0.72 4.74
CA PHE A 215 27.73 -1.63 5.55
C PHE A 215 29.23 -1.36 5.38
N ALA A 216 29.70 -1.12 4.14
CA ALA A 216 31.08 -0.80 3.87
C ALA A 216 31.50 0.53 4.51
N LEU A 217 30.63 1.55 4.44
CA LEU A 217 30.84 2.85 5.08
C LEU A 217 30.89 2.72 6.60
N SER A 218 29.96 1.97 7.17
CA SER A 218 29.92 1.67 8.62
C SER A 218 31.17 0.93 9.08
N TYR A 219 31.63 -0.07 8.30
CA TYR A 219 32.85 -0.80 8.57
C TYR A 219 34.11 0.09 8.47
N LEU A 220 34.14 0.99 7.48
CA LEU A 220 35.25 1.94 7.28
C LEU A 220 35.32 2.93 8.45
N LEU A 221 34.19 3.47 8.88
CA LEU A 221 34.08 4.32 10.06
C LEU A 221 34.51 3.57 11.33
N TYR A 222 34.05 2.33 11.50
CA TYR A 222 34.47 1.46 12.59
C TYR A 222 36.00 1.26 12.59
N ARG A 223 36.58 0.95 11.41
CA ARG A 223 38.03 0.73 11.24
C ARG A 223 38.84 1.98 11.51
N VAL A 224 38.38 3.16 11.11
CA VAL A 224 39.05 4.46 11.35
C VAL A 224 39.00 4.81 12.85
N PHE A 225 37.83 4.58 13.50
CA PHE A 225 37.65 4.92 14.92
C PHE A 225 38.34 3.92 15.85
N PHE A 226 38.38 2.62 15.51
CA PHE A 226 38.96 1.59 16.36
C PHE A 226 40.41 1.21 16.06
N ARG A 227 40.95 1.63 14.91
CA ARG A 227 42.35 1.35 14.54
C ARG A 227 43.39 2.06 15.40
N HIS A 228 42.95 2.99 16.28
CA HIS A 228 43.87 3.72 17.18
C HIS A 228 43.95 3.11 18.58
N ARG A 229 43.50 1.86 18.79
CA ARG A 229 43.70 1.15 20.04
C ARG A 229 44.36 -0.18 19.78
N GLY A 230 45.62 -0.08 19.39
CA GLY A 230 46.50 -1.23 19.26
C GLY A 230 47.13 -1.61 20.59
N GLY A 231 47.29 -2.87 20.78
CA GLY A 231 48.28 -3.41 21.71
C GLY A 231 47.75 -4.51 22.61
N GLY A 232 48.04 -5.73 22.27
CA GLY A 232 48.40 -6.70 23.26
C GLY A 232 47.50 -7.94 23.40
N ARG A 233 48.10 -9.00 22.91
CA ARG A 233 48.10 -10.39 23.42
C ARG A 233 47.10 -11.39 22.86
N ASN A 234 47.78 -12.37 22.29
CA ASN A 234 47.33 -13.72 21.98
C ASN A 234 46.51 -14.36 23.08
N ASP A 235 45.44 -15.04 22.71
CA ASP A 235 45.22 -16.43 23.12
C ASP A 235 44.28 -17.09 22.12
N ARG A 236 44.72 -18.25 21.67
CA ARG A 236 43.97 -19.22 20.87
C ARG A 236 42.87 -19.82 21.72
N HIS A 237 41.68 -19.91 21.19
CA HIS A 237 40.80 -21.05 21.43
C HIS A 237 39.89 -21.30 20.24
N ASP A 238 40.05 -22.47 19.71
CA ASP A 238 39.13 -23.15 18.81
C ASP A 238 37.77 -23.32 19.51
N ASN A 239 36.68 -23.21 18.75
CA ASN A 239 35.58 -24.19 18.68
C ASN A 239 34.40 -23.59 17.94
N ASP A 240 34.13 -24.21 16.80
CA ASP A 240 32.93 -24.94 16.41
C ASP A 240 31.57 -24.23 16.48
N ASP A 241 30.99 -24.28 15.28
CA ASP A 241 29.57 -24.49 15.01
C ASP A 241 28.53 -23.69 15.74
N LEU A 242 27.84 -22.82 15.00
CA LEU A 242 26.38 -22.80 15.10
C LEU A 242 25.72 -22.08 13.91
N PHE A 243 25.25 -22.84 12.97
CA PHE A 243 24.17 -22.43 12.09
C PHE A 243 22.84 -22.55 12.87
N PRO A 244 22.01 -21.53 12.94
CA PRO A 244 20.66 -21.72 13.43
C PRO A 244 19.75 -22.24 12.31
N PRO A 245 18.81 -23.12 12.62
CA PRO A 245 17.98 -23.80 11.65
C PRO A 245 16.85 -22.93 11.13
N PHE A 246 16.63 -23.01 9.85
CA PHE A 246 15.44 -22.52 9.16
C PHE A 246 14.19 -23.20 9.72
N ILE A 247 13.25 -22.41 10.23
CA ILE A 247 11.92 -22.89 10.56
C ILE A 247 10.98 -22.49 9.43
N PHE A 248 10.57 -23.48 8.68
CA PHE A 248 9.48 -23.47 7.72
C PHE A 248 8.17 -23.55 8.52
N PHE A 249 7.29 -22.57 8.41
CA PHE A 249 5.91 -22.73 8.83
C PHE A 249 5.00 -22.55 7.63
N GLY A 250 4.56 -23.68 7.11
CA GLY A 250 3.36 -23.78 6.27
C GLY A 250 2.17 -24.13 7.16
N GLY A 251 1.00 -23.68 6.77
CA GLY A 251 -0.30 -24.03 7.34
C GLY A 251 -1.31 -22.99 6.89
N GLY A 252 -2.12 -23.24 6.05
CA GLY A 252 -3.28 -23.95 5.68
C GLY A 252 -4.40 -23.79 6.70
N GLY A 253 -5.58 -23.25 6.27
CA GLY A 253 -6.77 -23.24 7.10
C GLY A 253 -7.91 -22.42 6.51
N SER A 254 -8.77 -23.13 5.79
CA SER A 254 -10.10 -22.76 5.35
C SER A 254 -11.07 -22.49 6.51
N GLY A 255 -12.11 -21.70 6.27
CA GLY A 255 -13.25 -21.63 7.15
C GLY A 255 -14.24 -20.56 6.69
N GLY A 256 -15.28 -21.01 5.99
CA GLY A 256 -16.44 -20.19 5.68
C GLY A 256 -17.34 -20.05 6.88
N SER A 257 -18.16 -19.04 6.88
CA SER A 257 -19.59 -19.12 7.27
C SER A 257 -20.32 -17.84 6.91
N SER A 258 -21.44 -18.08 6.31
CA SER A 258 -22.58 -17.21 6.07
C SER A 258 -23.09 -16.61 7.36
N ASP A 259 -23.51 -15.34 7.31
CA ASP A 259 -24.82 -15.02 7.93
C ASP A 259 -25.43 -13.73 7.37
N ASP A 260 -26.74 -13.81 7.29
CA ASP A 260 -27.69 -12.86 6.74
C ASP A 260 -27.79 -11.59 7.58
N SER A 261 -28.01 -10.45 6.95
CA SER A 261 -29.22 -9.63 7.25
C SER A 261 -29.19 -8.25 6.57
N ILE A 262 -30.21 -8.04 5.82
CA ILE A 262 -31.25 -7.01 5.72
C ILE A 262 -30.80 -5.55 5.71
N GLY A 263 -31.03 -4.88 4.57
CA GLY A 263 -31.68 -3.59 4.52
C GLY A 263 -31.00 -2.47 3.74
N GLY A 264 -31.62 -2.11 2.62
CA GLY A 264 -31.68 -0.81 1.98
C GLY A 264 -30.56 -0.46 1.00
N SER A 265 -30.91 -0.11 -0.07
CA SER A 265 -31.03 -0.66 -1.37
C SER A 265 -30.29 0.20 -2.39
N PHE A 266 -29.15 -0.23 -2.77
CA PHE A 266 -28.79 -0.37 -4.16
C PHE A 266 -29.53 -1.60 -4.70
N GLY A 267 -29.73 -1.75 -5.96
CA GLY A 267 -30.60 -2.75 -6.54
C GLY A 267 -30.32 -4.24 -6.25
N GLY A 268 -29.48 -4.59 -5.26
CA GLY A 268 -29.27 -5.97 -4.80
C GLY A 268 -28.25 -6.76 -5.61
N GLY A 269 -27.12 -6.14 -5.93
CA GLY A 269 -25.96 -6.83 -6.48
C GLY A 269 -25.39 -7.85 -5.49
N SER A 270 -24.82 -8.93 -5.97
CA SER A 270 -24.12 -9.95 -5.20
C SER A 270 -22.72 -10.07 -5.71
N PHE A 271 -21.73 -9.97 -4.82
CA PHE A 271 -20.30 -10.07 -5.14
C PHE A 271 -19.81 -11.46 -4.74
N GLY A 272 -19.26 -12.21 -5.71
CA GLY A 272 -18.95 -13.63 -5.55
C GLY A 272 -17.48 -13.95 -5.28
N GLY A 273 -16.63 -12.93 -5.19
CA GLY A 273 -15.20 -13.13 -4.97
C GLY A 273 -14.33 -13.11 -6.23
N GLY A 274 -14.90 -12.81 -7.41
CA GLY A 274 -14.13 -12.49 -8.61
C GLY A 274 -13.49 -11.10 -8.51
N GLY A 275 -12.51 -10.84 -9.38
CA GLY A 275 -11.82 -9.57 -9.47
C GLY A 275 -10.29 -9.70 -9.33
N SER A 276 -9.61 -8.57 -9.33
CA SER A 276 -8.17 -8.52 -9.16
C SER A 276 -7.77 -7.51 -8.09
N GLY A 277 -6.77 -7.86 -7.31
CA GLY A 277 -6.20 -7.01 -6.28
C GLY A 277 -4.72 -7.22 -6.14
N GLY A 278 -4.05 -6.19 -5.63
CA GLY A 278 -2.61 -6.23 -5.47
C GLY A 278 -2.07 -5.04 -4.68
N SER A 279 -0.77 -4.83 -4.82
CA SER A 279 -0.02 -3.72 -4.23
C SER A 279 0.91 -3.10 -5.30
N TRP A 280 1.38 -1.88 -5.01
CA TRP A 280 2.36 -1.17 -5.87
C TRP A 280 3.56 -0.70 -5.10
#